data_6ffde8ac7f280d8453fb947331a65af7
#
_entry.id   6ffde8ac7f280d8453fb947331a65af7
#
_cell.length_a   1.000
_cell.length_b   1.000
_cell.length_c   1.000
_cell.angle_alpha   90.00
_cell.angle_beta   90.00
_cell.angle_gamma   90.00
#
_symmetry.space_group_name_H-M   'P 1'
#
loop_
_entity.id
_entity.type
_entity.pdbx_description
1 polymer ?
#
loop_
_entity_poly.entity_id
_entity_poly.type
_entity_poly.pdbx_seq_one_letter_code
_entity_poly.pdbx_strand_id
1 'polypeptide(L)'
;MIVTKIELSNFRNYDSLSLELDDKTNILYGKNAQGKTNVLEAIYLCSTTKSHRSSKDAELIKFENNEGHIKLFINKKGREYRIDIHLRKNKSKGIAINGIPIKKASELFGIFNVIFFSPEDLDIIKNGPAERRRFVDMELCQLDKIYVYNLINYNKVLGQRNQLLKDIYMKPELEDTLDVWDMQLAEYGSKVIKRREQFIKD
;
A
#
# COMPACT_ATOMS: atom_id res chain seq x y z
N MET A 1 3.38 -12.83 14.72
CA MET A 1 2.45 -12.77 13.56
C MET A 1 3.09 -13.58 12.46
N ILE A 2 2.37 -14.53 11.90
CA ILE A 2 2.92 -15.56 11.00
C ILE A 2 1.98 -15.68 9.81
N VAL A 3 2.55 -15.74 8.61
CA VAL A 3 1.81 -16.11 7.40
C VAL A 3 1.77 -17.63 7.34
N THR A 4 0.59 -18.21 7.29
CA THR A 4 0.40 -19.68 7.28
C THR A 4 0.16 -20.22 5.88
N LYS A 5 -0.50 -19.45 5.01
CA LYS A 5 -0.81 -19.86 3.64
C LYS A 5 -1.00 -18.66 2.72
N ILE A 6 -0.65 -18.84 1.47
CA ILE A 6 -0.99 -17.90 0.39
C ILE A 6 -1.60 -18.65 -0.80
N GLU A 7 -2.67 -18.10 -1.34
CA GLU A 7 -3.30 -18.58 -2.57
C GLU A 7 -3.33 -17.43 -3.58
N LEU A 8 -2.88 -17.72 -4.80
CA LEU A 8 -2.88 -16.79 -5.93
C LEU A 8 -3.70 -17.38 -7.07
N SER A 9 -4.45 -16.54 -7.77
CA SER A 9 -5.13 -16.91 -9.01
C SER A 9 -5.00 -15.78 -10.01
N ASN A 10 -4.55 -16.09 -11.22
CA ASN A 10 -4.28 -15.14 -12.30
C ASN A 10 -3.43 -13.93 -11.83
N PHE A 11 -2.39 -14.21 -11.06
CA PHE A 11 -1.50 -13.17 -10.51
C PHE A 11 -0.11 -13.25 -11.14
N ARG A 12 0.31 -12.20 -11.80
CA ARG A 12 1.60 -12.12 -12.51
C ARG A 12 1.76 -13.28 -13.50
N ASN A 13 2.66 -14.22 -13.26
CA ASN A 13 2.89 -15.42 -14.09
C ASN A 13 2.13 -16.66 -13.61
N TYR A 14 1.43 -16.59 -12.49
CA TYR A 14 0.69 -17.71 -11.94
C TYR A 14 -0.74 -17.79 -12.48
N ASP A 15 -1.14 -18.96 -12.98
CA ASP A 15 -2.55 -19.31 -13.17
C ASP A 15 -3.20 -19.58 -11.81
N SER A 16 -2.57 -20.46 -11.06
CA SER A 16 -2.93 -20.76 -9.69
C SER A 16 -1.70 -21.16 -8.90
N LEU A 17 -1.67 -20.78 -7.63
CA LEU A 17 -0.67 -21.23 -6.66
C LEU A 17 -1.38 -21.39 -5.32
N SER A 18 -1.10 -22.47 -4.61
CA SER A 18 -1.41 -22.62 -3.19
C SER A 18 -0.15 -23.05 -2.48
N LEU A 19 0.31 -22.25 -1.54
CA LEU A 19 1.55 -22.48 -0.81
C LEU A 19 1.28 -22.36 0.68
N GLU A 20 1.52 -23.43 1.41
CA GLU A 20 1.57 -23.45 2.86
C GLU A 20 2.98 -23.04 3.30
N LEU A 21 3.05 -22.25 4.37
CA LEU A 21 4.29 -21.68 4.87
C LEU A 21 4.53 -22.16 6.30
N ASP A 22 5.79 -22.44 6.60
CA ASP A 22 6.26 -22.73 7.95
C ASP A 22 6.23 -21.46 8.82
N ASP A 23 6.12 -21.64 10.11
CA ASP A 23 6.05 -20.55 11.08
C ASP A 23 7.40 -19.86 11.36
N LYS A 24 8.50 -20.40 10.84
CA LYS A 24 9.87 -19.91 11.03
C LYS A 24 10.44 -19.35 9.73
N THR A 25 11.17 -20.17 9.00
CA THR A 25 11.89 -19.72 7.81
C THR A 25 11.43 -20.50 6.59
N ASN A 26 11.04 -19.76 5.55
CA ASN A 26 10.65 -20.31 4.27
C ASN A 26 11.67 -19.88 3.22
N ILE A 27 12.19 -20.81 2.43
CA ILE A 27 13.14 -20.54 1.36
C ILE A 27 12.50 -20.84 0.01
N LEU A 28 12.32 -19.79 -0.81
CA LEU A 28 11.84 -19.92 -2.18
C LEU A 28 13.04 -20.00 -3.12
N TYR A 29 13.29 -21.16 -3.70
CA TYR A 29 14.41 -21.38 -4.62
C TYR A 29 13.93 -21.85 -6.00
N GLY A 30 14.79 -21.76 -7.00
CA GLY A 30 14.50 -22.16 -8.38
C GLY A 30 15.10 -21.18 -9.40
N LYS A 31 14.89 -21.48 -10.69
CA LYS A 31 15.37 -20.65 -11.80
C LYS A 31 14.81 -19.22 -11.77
N ASN A 32 15.48 -18.28 -12.41
CA ASN A 32 14.98 -16.92 -12.56
C ASN A 32 13.67 -16.90 -13.37
N ALA A 33 12.89 -15.86 -13.18
CA ALA A 33 11.58 -15.65 -13.83
C ALA A 33 10.48 -16.67 -13.47
N GLN A 34 10.70 -17.58 -12.50
CA GLN A 34 9.68 -18.54 -12.06
C GLN A 34 8.64 -17.97 -11.09
N GLY A 35 8.74 -16.69 -10.73
CA GLY A 35 7.72 -16.02 -9.91
C GLY A 35 8.03 -15.94 -8.42
N LYS A 36 9.20 -16.38 -7.93
CA LYS A 36 9.56 -16.31 -6.50
C LYS A 36 9.28 -14.94 -5.88
N THR A 37 9.74 -13.88 -6.54
CA THR A 37 9.49 -12.50 -6.11
C THR A 37 8.02 -12.11 -6.20
N ASN A 38 7.24 -12.72 -7.10
CA ASN A 38 5.82 -12.42 -7.24
C ASN A 38 5.01 -12.94 -6.02
N VAL A 39 5.45 -14.02 -5.37
CA VAL A 39 4.85 -14.48 -4.10
C VAL A 39 5.10 -13.44 -3.00
N LEU A 40 6.33 -12.94 -2.88
CA LEU A 40 6.67 -11.90 -1.90
C LEU A 40 5.93 -10.59 -2.20
N GLU A 41 5.79 -10.22 -3.47
CA GLU A 41 4.99 -9.07 -3.90
C GLU A 41 3.53 -9.20 -3.49
N ALA A 42 2.94 -10.38 -3.62
CA ALA A 42 1.56 -10.64 -3.19
C ALA A 42 1.39 -10.52 -1.68
N ILE A 43 2.34 -11.03 -0.89
CA ILE A 43 2.36 -10.87 0.58
C ILE A 43 2.46 -9.38 0.96
N TYR A 44 3.38 -8.66 0.32
CA TYR A 44 3.56 -7.22 0.54
C TYR A 44 2.30 -6.42 0.19
N LEU A 45 1.64 -6.75 -0.92
CA LEU A 45 0.39 -6.12 -1.33
C LEU A 45 -0.73 -6.28 -0.29
N CYS A 46 -0.79 -7.44 0.38
CA CYS A 46 -1.75 -7.72 1.46
C CYS A 46 -1.50 -6.89 2.73
N SER A 47 -0.32 -6.31 2.92
CA SER A 47 -0.02 -5.41 4.04
C SER A 47 -0.20 -3.94 3.66
N THR A 48 0.30 -3.54 2.49
CA THR A 48 0.47 -2.15 2.10
C THR A 48 -0.59 -1.65 1.12
N THR A 49 -1.41 -2.54 0.58
CA THR A 49 -2.38 -2.29 -0.50
C THR A 49 -1.76 -1.83 -1.82
N LYS A 50 -0.44 -1.76 -1.92
CA LYS A 50 0.29 -1.35 -3.13
C LYS A 50 1.43 -2.31 -3.43
N SER A 51 1.73 -2.51 -4.70
CA SER A 51 2.95 -3.19 -5.11
C SER A 51 4.17 -2.28 -4.91
N HIS A 52 5.31 -2.88 -4.56
CA HIS A 52 6.59 -2.18 -4.52
C HIS A 52 7.18 -1.96 -5.94
N ARG A 53 6.73 -2.73 -6.94
CA ARG A 53 7.26 -2.73 -8.31
C ARG A 53 6.35 -2.07 -9.33
N SER A 54 5.04 -2.09 -9.11
CA SER A 54 4.04 -1.64 -10.08
C SER A 54 3.17 -0.54 -9.52
N SER A 55 2.95 0.52 -10.31
CA SER A 55 2.06 1.62 -9.95
C SER A 55 0.59 1.31 -10.24
N LYS A 56 0.32 0.37 -11.17
CA LYS A 56 -1.03 0.03 -11.64
C LYS A 56 -1.41 -1.39 -11.23
N ASP A 57 -2.55 -1.56 -10.58
CA ASP A 57 -3.07 -2.86 -10.17
C ASP A 57 -3.30 -3.81 -11.36
N ALA A 58 -3.62 -3.28 -12.54
CA ALA A 58 -3.81 -4.06 -13.76
C ALA A 58 -2.55 -4.84 -14.19
N GLU A 59 -1.35 -4.33 -13.87
CA GLU A 59 -0.08 -4.98 -14.18
C GLU A 59 0.21 -6.20 -13.29
N LEU A 60 -0.53 -6.36 -12.20
CA LEU A 60 -0.43 -7.49 -11.29
C LEU A 60 -1.24 -8.69 -11.78
N ILE A 61 -2.21 -8.45 -12.67
CA ILE A 61 -3.05 -9.49 -13.24
C ILE A 61 -2.25 -10.21 -14.33
N LYS A 62 -2.40 -11.54 -14.39
CA LYS A 62 -1.77 -12.35 -15.43
C LYS A 62 -2.18 -11.86 -16.81
N PHE A 63 -1.24 -11.86 -17.75
CA PHE A 63 -1.48 -11.50 -19.15
C PHE A 63 -2.68 -12.28 -19.71
N GLU A 64 -3.49 -11.63 -20.55
CA GLU A 64 -4.76 -12.13 -21.11
C GLU A 64 -5.94 -12.30 -20.13
N ASN A 65 -5.72 -12.13 -18.81
CA ASN A 65 -6.80 -12.18 -17.83
C ASN A 65 -7.33 -10.78 -17.50
N ASN A 66 -8.58 -10.71 -17.03
CA ASN A 66 -9.22 -9.45 -16.62
C ASN A 66 -9.27 -9.28 -15.11
N GLU A 67 -9.07 -10.37 -14.37
CA GLU A 67 -9.17 -10.42 -12.93
C GLU A 67 -8.08 -11.33 -12.35
N GLY A 68 -7.62 -11.00 -11.15
CA GLY A 68 -6.69 -11.79 -10.38
C GLY A 68 -7.06 -11.77 -8.90
N HIS A 69 -6.70 -12.82 -8.17
CA HIS A 69 -7.06 -12.96 -6.77
C HIS A 69 -5.85 -13.32 -5.92
N ILE A 70 -5.79 -12.76 -4.72
CA ILE A 70 -4.84 -13.12 -3.68
C ILE A 70 -5.64 -13.42 -2.42
N LYS A 71 -5.34 -14.55 -1.77
CA LYS A 71 -5.80 -14.84 -0.41
C LYS A 71 -4.59 -15.10 0.46
N LEU A 72 -4.46 -14.35 1.51
CA LEU A 72 -3.40 -14.49 2.50
C LEU A 72 -4.01 -14.91 3.84
N PHE A 73 -3.49 -15.99 4.39
CA PHE A 73 -3.89 -16.50 5.70
C PHE A 73 -2.78 -16.20 6.69
N ILE A 74 -3.13 -15.59 7.81
CA ILE A 74 -2.19 -15.19 8.85
C ILE A 74 -2.69 -15.60 10.22
N ASN A 75 -1.76 -15.96 11.11
CA ASN A 75 -2.02 -16.11 12.53
C ASN A 75 -1.40 -14.94 13.30
N LYS A 76 -2.23 -14.21 14.03
CA LYS A 76 -1.81 -13.08 14.88
C LYS A 76 -2.25 -13.32 16.31
N LYS A 77 -1.29 -13.65 17.18
CA LYS A 77 -1.57 -13.93 18.62
C LYS A 77 -2.66 -14.99 18.81
N GLY A 78 -2.59 -16.10 18.07
CA GLY A 78 -3.54 -17.20 18.15
C GLY A 78 -4.88 -16.98 17.43
N ARG A 79 -5.08 -15.82 16.77
CA ARG A 79 -6.27 -15.56 15.95
C ARG A 79 -5.92 -15.66 14.48
N GLU A 80 -6.77 -16.34 13.74
CA GLU A 80 -6.64 -16.46 12.29
C GLU A 80 -7.32 -15.28 11.60
N TYR A 81 -6.65 -14.75 10.59
CA TYR A 81 -7.18 -13.74 9.67
C TYR A 81 -6.96 -14.20 8.24
N ARG A 82 -7.92 -13.91 7.40
CA ARG A 82 -7.80 -14.05 5.95
C ARG A 82 -7.95 -12.68 5.30
N ILE A 83 -6.98 -12.31 4.48
CA ILE A 83 -7.01 -11.10 3.67
C ILE A 83 -7.24 -11.55 2.23
N ASP A 84 -8.31 -11.07 1.62
CA ASP A 84 -8.66 -11.34 0.23
C ASP A 84 -8.46 -10.06 -0.58
N ILE A 85 -7.71 -10.11 -1.68
CA ILE A 85 -7.58 -9.01 -2.65
C ILE A 85 -8.08 -9.50 -4.01
N HIS A 86 -9.05 -8.78 -4.55
CA HIS A 86 -9.58 -9.01 -5.88
C HIS A 86 -9.12 -7.89 -6.81
N LEU A 87 -8.19 -8.19 -7.69
CA LEU A 87 -7.66 -7.28 -8.71
C LEU A 87 -8.57 -7.32 -9.93
N ARG A 88 -8.84 -6.16 -10.51
CA ARG A 88 -9.68 -5.99 -11.70
C ARG A 88 -9.06 -4.99 -12.65
N LYS A 89 -9.02 -5.30 -13.95
CA LYS A 89 -8.33 -4.50 -14.94
C LYS A 89 -8.91 -3.10 -15.12
N ASN A 90 -10.22 -2.99 -15.07
CA ASN A 90 -10.95 -1.75 -15.37
C ASN A 90 -11.73 -1.16 -14.18
N LYS A 91 -11.47 -1.67 -12.98
CA LYS A 91 -12.14 -1.21 -11.74
C LYS A 91 -11.11 -1.17 -10.61
N SER A 92 -11.43 -0.41 -9.57
CA SER A 92 -10.66 -0.46 -8.33
C SER A 92 -10.67 -1.87 -7.75
N LYS A 93 -9.56 -2.28 -7.13
CA LYS A 93 -9.47 -3.57 -6.43
C LYS A 93 -10.48 -3.65 -5.29
N GLY A 94 -10.99 -4.84 -5.05
CA GLY A 94 -11.76 -5.17 -3.85
C GLY A 94 -10.82 -5.72 -2.78
N ILE A 95 -11.09 -5.41 -1.52
CA ILE A 95 -10.37 -5.98 -0.37
C ILE A 95 -11.40 -6.47 0.64
N ALA A 96 -11.18 -7.66 1.20
CA ALA A 96 -11.99 -8.19 2.28
C ALA A 96 -11.11 -8.76 3.39
N ILE A 97 -11.61 -8.72 4.62
CA ILE A 97 -10.97 -9.29 5.80
C ILE A 97 -11.94 -10.33 6.37
N ASN A 98 -11.51 -11.58 6.47
CA ASN A 98 -12.35 -12.70 6.89
C ASN A 98 -13.65 -12.81 6.07
N GLY A 99 -13.58 -12.49 4.77
CA GLY A 99 -14.73 -12.52 3.88
C GLY A 99 -15.62 -11.26 3.94
N ILE A 100 -15.35 -10.32 4.84
CA ILE A 100 -16.11 -9.08 4.96
C ILE A 100 -15.43 -7.99 4.15
N PRO A 101 -16.09 -7.45 3.09
CA PRO A 101 -15.52 -6.38 2.29
C PRO A 101 -15.27 -5.11 3.11
N ILE A 102 -14.11 -4.49 2.94
CA ILE A 102 -13.79 -3.20 3.52
C ILE A 102 -14.02 -2.07 2.53
N LYS A 103 -14.46 -0.92 3.03
CA LYS A 103 -14.77 0.25 2.17
C LYS A 103 -13.53 1.09 1.88
N LYS A 104 -12.59 1.13 2.80
CA LYS A 104 -11.36 1.93 2.69
C LYS A 104 -10.15 1.03 2.85
N ALA A 105 -9.21 1.14 1.93
CA ALA A 105 -7.92 0.41 1.99
C ALA A 105 -7.16 0.66 3.32
N SER A 106 -7.36 1.82 3.93
CA SER A 106 -6.78 2.16 5.25
C SER A 106 -7.24 1.26 6.40
N GLU A 107 -8.36 0.54 6.26
CA GLU A 107 -8.83 -0.41 7.25
C GLU A 107 -7.94 -1.66 7.34
N LEU A 108 -7.18 -1.96 6.28
CA LEU A 108 -6.23 -3.07 6.24
C LEU A 108 -4.98 -2.80 7.09
N PHE A 109 -4.56 -1.54 7.19
CA PHE A 109 -3.34 -1.20 7.92
C PHE A 109 -3.39 -1.61 9.40
N GLY A 110 -2.28 -2.20 9.86
CA GLY A 110 -2.14 -2.70 11.24
C GLY A 110 -2.76 -4.08 11.50
N ILE A 111 -3.46 -4.69 10.52
CA ILE A 111 -3.91 -6.08 10.62
C ILE A 111 -2.72 -7.02 10.38
N PHE A 112 -2.01 -6.79 9.29
CA PHE A 112 -0.80 -7.50 8.91
C PHE A 112 0.30 -6.48 8.60
N ASN A 113 1.43 -6.59 9.28
CA ASN A 113 2.60 -5.73 9.06
C ASN A 113 3.70 -6.58 8.46
N VAL A 114 4.38 -6.05 7.47
CA VAL A 114 5.48 -6.71 6.78
C VAL A 114 6.67 -5.77 6.65
N ILE A 115 7.85 -6.30 6.89
CA ILE A 115 9.10 -5.66 6.49
C ILE A 115 9.54 -6.38 5.22
N PHE A 116 9.69 -5.63 4.16
CA PHE A 116 10.12 -6.14 2.87
C PHE A 116 11.45 -5.50 2.50
N PHE A 117 12.39 -6.32 2.07
CA PHE A 117 13.67 -5.85 1.57
C PHE A 117 13.93 -6.42 0.18
N SER A 118 14.27 -5.55 -0.76
CA SER A 118 14.58 -5.90 -2.13
C SER A 118 15.78 -5.07 -2.64
N PRO A 119 16.44 -5.50 -3.73
CA PRO A 119 17.50 -4.69 -4.34
C PRO A 119 17.06 -3.29 -4.76
N GLU A 120 15.79 -3.10 -5.07
CA GLU A 120 15.17 -1.81 -5.43
C GLU A 120 15.15 -0.83 -4.24
N ASP A 121 15.23 -1.31 -2.99
CA ASP A 121 15.28 -0.43 -1.81
C ASP A 121 16.57 0.41 -1.74
N LEU A 122 17.61 0.02 -2.48
CA LEU A 122 18.80 0.87 -2.68
C LEU A 122 18.46 2.20 -3.38
N ASP A 123 17.31 2.29 -4.02
CA ASP A 123 16.81 3.52 -4.61
C ASP A 123 16.49 4.60 -3.58
N ILE A 124 16.27 4.22 -2.32
CA ILE A 124 16.15 5.17 -1.18
C ILE A 124 17.42 6.04 -1.06
N ILE A 125 18.59 5.45 -1.37
CA ILE A 125 19.88 6.15 -1.33
C ILE A 125 20.13 6.88 -2.64
N LYS A 126 19.87 6.23 -3.78
CA LYS A 126 20.18 6.73 -5.12
C LYS A 126 19.22 7.81 -5.59
N ASN A 127 17.94 7.66 -5.28
CA ASN A 127 16.89 8.54 -5.75
C ASN A 127 16.63 9.71 -4.77
N GLY A 128 15.80 10.66 -5.23
CA GLY A 128 15.52 11.89 -4.52
C GLY A 128 14.67 11.75 -3.25
N PRO A 129 14.38 12.88 -2.57
CA PRO A 129 13.65 12.90 -1.30
C PRO A 129 12.23 12.29 -1.36
N ALA A 130 11.65 12.18 -2.56
CA ALA A 130 10.32 11.60 -2.73
C ALA A 130 10.29 10.10 -2.34
N GLU A 131 11.30 9.32 -2.76
CA GLU A 131 11.37 7.90 -2.42
C GLU A 131 11.62 7.69 -0.92
N ARG A 132 12.47 8.51 -0.30
CA ARG A 132 12.68 8.48 1.15
C ARG A 132 11.39 8.76 1.93
N ARG A 133 10.63 9.78 1.52
CA ARG A 133 9.32 10.06 2.15
C ARG A 133 8.34 8.92 1.94
N ARG A 134 8.29 8.35 0.73
CA ARG A 134 7.42 7.21 0.42
C ARG A 134 7.74 6.00 1.29
N PHE A 135 9.01 5.68 1.49
CA PHE A 135 9.44 4.61 2.39
C PHE A 135 8.95 4.84 3.83
N VAL A 136 9.26 6.02 4.41
CA VAL A 136 8.83 6.38 5.77
C VAL A 136 7.31 6.34 5.89
N ASP A 137 6.58 6.85 4.89
CA ASP A 137 5.11 6.82 4.89
C ASP A 137 4.56 5.39 4.89
N MET A 138 5.19 4.49 4.13
CA MET A 138 4.77 3.09 4.06
C MET A 138 4.94 2.39 5.40
N GLU A 139 6.09 2.59 6.07
CA GLU A 139 6.36 2.02 7.39
C GLU A 139 5.41 2.60 8.45
N LEU A 140 5.26 3.92 8.49
CA LEU A 140 4.35 4.57 9.43
C LEU A 140 2.89 4.21 9.23
N CYS A 141 2.44 4.01 8.00
CA CYS A 141 1.07 3.59 7.72
C CYS A 141 0.75 2.20 8.29
N GLN A 142 1.73 1.30 8.36
CA GLN A 142 1.55 -0.01 8.98
C GLN A 142 1.45 0.06 10.51
N LEU A 143 2.08 1.05 11.14
CA LEU A 143 2.24 1.16 12.57
C LEU A 143 1.22 2.08 13.25
N ASP A 144 0.76 3.12 12.54
CA ASP A 144 0.05 4.25 13.15
C ASP A 144 -1.18 4.66 12.32
N LYS A 145 -2.38 4.30 12.80
CA LYS A 145 -3.65 4.65 12.13
C LYS A 145 -3.94 6.16 12.14
N ILE A 146 -3.43 6.89 13.12
CA ILE A 146 -3.58 8.36 13.19
C ILE A 146 -2.73 8.99 12.10
N TYR A 147 -1.53 8.45 11.89
CA TYR A 147 -0.69 8.87 10.77
C TYR A 147 -1.37 8.65 9.41
N VAL A 148 -1.95 7.47 9.19
CA VAL A 148 -2.72 7.16 7.98
C VAL A 148 -3.82 8.19 7.74
N TYR A 149 -4.58 8.51 8.78
CA TYR A 149 -5.66 9.52 8.70
C TYR A 149 -5.11 10.89 8.29
N ASN A 150 -4.05 11.35 8.96
CA ASN A 150 -3.43 12.66 8.67
C ASN A 150 -2.83 12.69 7.25
N LEU A 151 -2.14 11.63 6.82
CA LEU A 151 -1.54 11.55 5.49
C LEU A 151 -2.59 11.56 4.37
N ILE A 152 -3.71 10.83 4.55
CA ILE A 152 -4.82 10.82 3.58
C ILE A 152 -5.43 12.22 3.46
N ASN A 153 -5.71 12.90 4.58
CA ASN A 153 -6.29 14.23 4.57
C ASN A 153 -5.32 15.27 4.01
N TYR A 154 -4.04 15.21 4.37
CA TYR A 154 -2.99 16.04 3.79
C TYR A 154 -2.97 15.94 2.26
N ASN A 155 -2.92 14.71 1.72
CA ASN A 155 -2.87 14.50 0.27
C ASN A 155 -4.17 14.96 -0.43
N LYS A 156 -5.32 14.78 0.22
CA LYS A 156 -6.63 15.25 -0.29
C LYS A 156 -6.65 16.78 -0.39
N VAL A 157 -6.30 17.46 0.71
CA VAL A 157 -6.26 18.93 0.77
C VAL A 157 -5.23 19.49 -0.22
N LEU A 158 -4.06 18.88 -0.30
CA LEU A 158 -3.01 19.28 -1.25
C LEU A 158 -3.53 19.18 -2.71
N GLY A 159 -4.21 18.09 -3.05
CA GLY A 159 -4.81 17.92 -4.38
C GLY A 159 -5.86 18.97 -4.69
N GLN A 160 -6.76 19.25 -3.74
CA GLN A 160 -7.81 20.26 -3.89
C GLN A 160 -7.23 21.67 -4.01
N ARG A 161 -6.24 22.01 -3.17
CA ARG A 161 -5.54 23.29 -3.25
C ARG A 161 -4.82 23.47 -4.60
N ASN A 162 -4.13 22.45 -5.07
CA ASN A 162 -3.45 22.51 -6.36
C ASN A 162 -4.44 22.65 -7.53
N GLN A 163 -5.65 22.09 -7.43
CA GLN A 163 -6.71 22.32 -8.41
C GLN A 163 -7.23 23.75 -8.32
N LEU A 164 -7.53 24.25 -7.12
CA LEU A 164 -7.97 25.62 -6.89
C LEU A 164 -7.00 26.65 -7.49
N LEU A 165 -5.69 26.47 -7.29
CA LEU A 165 -4.67 27.36 -7.85
C LEU A 165 -4.72 27.41 -9.40
N LYS A 166 -5.12 26.34 -10.06
CA LYS A 166 -5.33 26.33 -11.51
C LYS A 166 -6.62 27.04 -11.88
N ASP A 167 -7.67 26.86 -11.08
CA ASP A 167 -8.99 27.42 -11.33
C ASP A 167 -9.02 28.95 -11.09
N ILE A 168 -8.25 29.48 -10.15
CA ILE A 168 -8.09 30.92 -9.89
C ILE A 168 -7.63 31.67 -11.14
N TYR A 169 -6.80 31.07 -11.99
CA TYR A 169 -6.41 31.69 -13.26
C TYR A 169 -7.60 32.08 -14.13
N MET A 170 -8.67 31.29 -14.11
CA MET A 170 -9.90 31.54 -14.88
C MET A 170 -10.99 32.23 -14.06
N LYS A 171 -10.91 32.15 -12.72
CA LYS A 171 -11.92 32.66 -11.76
C LYS A 171 -11.21 33.28 -10.55
N PRO A 172 -10.73 34.53 -10.67
CA PRO A 172 -9.97 35.19 -9.60
C PRO A 172 -10.72 35.32 -8.28
N GLU A 173 -12.05 35.36 -8.31
CA GLU A 173 -12.91 35.41 -7.11
C GLU A 173 -12.75 34.21 -6.17
N LEU A 174 -12.15 33.12 -6.63
CA LEU A 174 -11.87 31.96 -5.80
C LEU A 174 -10.65 32.12 -4.88
N GLU A 175 -9.85 33.17 -5.10
CA GLU A 175 -8.61 33.42 -4.32
C GLU A 175 -8.91 33.56 -2.82
N ASP A 176 -10.00 34.21 -2.45
CA ASP A 176 -10.43 34.39 -1.05
C ASP A 176 -10.64 33.06 -0.30
N THR A 177 -10.83 31.97 -1.03
CA THR A 177 -11.00 30.62 -0.43
C THR A 177 -9.68 29.92 -0.12
N LEU A 178 -8.55 30.45 -0.59
CA LEU A 178 -7.24 29.81 -0.51
C LEU A 178 -6.78 29.63 0.94
N ASP A 179 -7.03 30.61 1.80
CA ASP A 179 -6.64 30.59 3.21
C ASP A 179 -7.20 29.37 3.96
N VAL A 180 -8.43 28.94 3.63
CA VAL A 180 -9.06 27.76 4.26
C VAL A 180 -8.29 26.49 3.93
N TRP A 181 -7.82 26.37 2.68
CA TRP A 181 -7.02 25.24 2.25
C TRP A 181 -5.61 25.28 2.84
N ASP A 182 -5.03 26.45 2.97
CA ASP A 182 -3.71 26.64 3.55
C ASP A 182 -3.71 26.30 5.05
N MET A 183 -4.73 26.72 5.79
CA MET A 183 -4.88 26.32 7.20
C MET A 183 -5.01 24.80 7.37
N GLN A 184 -5.83 24.15 6.57
CA GLN A 184 -5.99 22.68 6.63
C GLN A 184 -4.69 21.96 6.23
N LEU A 185 -4.01 22.46 5.21
CA LEU A 185 -2.75 21.89 4.74
C LEU A 185 -1.67 22.00 5.82
N ALA A 186 -1.59 23.15 6.51
CA ALA A 186 -0.68 23.36 7.63
C ALA A 186 -1.01 22.44 8.81
N GLU A 187 -2.29 22.28 9.14
CA GLU A 187 -2.74 21.41 10.23
C GLU A 187 -2.35 19.94 10.01
N TYR A 188 -2.73 19.36 8.88
CA TYR A 188 -2.40 17.96 8.59
C TYR A 188 -0.90 17.78 8.28
N GLY A 189 -0.30 18.72 7.57
CA GLY A 189 1.10 18.70 7.20
C GLY A 189 2.04 18.71 8.40
N SER A 190 1.77 19.57 9.41
CA SER A 190 2.56 19.61 10.64
C SER A 190 2.53 18.27 11.41
N LYS A 191 1.37 17.61 11.48
CA LYS A 191 1.23 16.30 12.12
C LYS A 191 2.01 15.21 11.38
N VAL A 192 1.96 15.21 10.04
CA VAL A 192 2.72 14.29 9.20
C VAL A 192 4.23 14.51 9.35
N ILE A 193 4.69 15.76 9.30
CA ILE A 193 6.12 16.10 9.43
C ILE A 193 6.65 15.71 10.82
N LYS A 194 5.94 16.06 11.88
CA LYS A 194 6.32 15.73 13.25
C LYS A 194 6.45 14.22 13.46
N ARG A 195 5.53 13.43 12.92
CA ARG A 195 5.57 11.97 13.08
C ARG A 195 6.69 11.33 12.26
N ARG A 196 6.98 11.85 11.06
CA ARG A 196 8.15 11.41 10.26
C ARG A 196 9.46 11.73 10.99
N GLU A 197 9.58 12.94 11.54
CA GLU A 197 10.76 13.36 12.31
C GLU A 197 11.02 12.42 13.49
N GLN A 198 9.97 12.10 14.25
CA GLN A 198 10.09 11.16 15.37
C GLN A 198 10.57 9.79 14.90
N PHE A 199 9.97 9.23 13.84
CA PHE A 199 10.34 7.92 13.29
C PHE A 199 11.80 7.83 12.81
N ILE A 200 12.34 8.94 12.34
CA ILE A 200 13.75 8.99 11.87
C ILE A 200 14.72 9.08 13.05
N LYS A 201 14.28 9.63 14.18
CA LYS A 201 15.11 9.77 15.40
C LYS A 201 15.13 8.52 16.28
N ASP A 202 14.05 7.73 16.24
CA ASP A 202 13.90 6.46 16.98
C ASP A 202 14.75 5.35 16.32
#